data_a262278626f27cb56aeaf85128d96cc6
#
_entry.id   a262278626f27cb56aeaf85128d96cc6
#
_cell.length_a   1.000
_cell.length_b   1.000
_cell.length_c   1.000
_cell.angle_alpha   90.00
_cell.angle_beta   90.00
_cell.angle_gamma   90.00
#
_symmetry.space_group_name_H-M   'P 1'
#
loop_
_entity.id
_entity.type
_entity.pdbx_description
1 polymer ?
#
loop_
_entity_poly.entity_id
_entity_poly.type
_entity_poly.pdbx_seq_one_letter_code
_entity_poly.pdbx_strand_id
1 'polypeptide(L)'
;MVPPIHVGGQDKLSGKKMFGYGKMSGTAVAAISALAENHGEGVQLSSQQISEQRNLSQALVAKVLTVLSQAGFVLGTRGPGGGYRLVRDPSEITIHDVVEVFEGHKDTISCPFGPGWCGVGEPCPMHDDLEKMRESNAAKFKKCHFGVFVGHGRNG
;
A
#
# COMPACT_ATOMS: atom_id res chain seq x y z
N MET A 1 -2.23 -37.35 5.77
CA MET A 1 -1.08 -36.90 4.96
C MET A 1 -1.59 -35.80 4.04
N VAL A 2 -1.22 -34.56 4.31
CA VAL A 2 -1.58 -33.42 3.45
C VAL A 2 -0.61 -33.43 2.27
N PRO A 3 -1.09 -33.45 1.00
CA PRO A 3 -0.18 -33.39 -0.14
C PRO A 3 0.56 -32.05 -0.13
N PRO A 4 1.84 -32.03 -0.50
CA PRO A 4 2.58 -30.78 -0.60
C PRO A 4 1.88 -29.86 -1.59
N ILE A 5 1.60 -28.63 -1.16
CA ILE A 5 1.10 -27.60 -2.05
C ILE A 5 2.23 -27.32 -3.04
N HIS A 6 2.07 -27.78 -4.28
CA HIS A 6 2.93 -27.37 -5.36
C HIS A 6 2.69 -25.89 -5.62
N VAL A 7 3.55 -25.04 -5.07
CA VAL A 7 3.67 -23.67 -5.52
C VAL A 7 4.51 -23.70 -6.80
N GLY A 8 3.91 -24.24 -7.83
CA GLY A 8 4.46 -24.19 -9.17
C GLY A 8 3.91 -22.96 -9.87
N GLY A 9 4.75 -22.04 -10.18
CA GLY A 9 4.43 -20.88 -10.98
C GLY A 9 5.07 -19.64 -10.41
N GLN A 10 5.81 -18.97 -11.24
CA GLN A 10 6.28 -17.60 -11.04
C GLN A 10 5.05 -16.68 -10.90
N ASP A 11 4.34 -16.79 -9.79
CA ASP A 11 3.43 -15.74 -9.42
C ASP A 11 4.28 -14.51 -9.06
N LYS A 12 4.48 -13.68 -10.10
CA LYS A 12 4.73 -12.27 -9.90
C LYS A 12 3.89 -11.87 -8.69
N LEU A 13 4.44 -11.19 -7.73
CA LEU A 13 3.87 -10.72 -6.46
C LEU A 13 2.47 -10.04 -6.55
N SER A 14 1.73 -10.40 -7.57
CA SER A 14 0.38 -9.99 -7.92
C SER A 14 -0.61 -10.75 -7.04
N GLY A 15 -0.91 -10.20 -5.89
CA GLY A 15 -2.04 -10.65 -5.10
C GLY A 15 -1.79 -11.15 -3.69
N LYS A 16 -0.55 -11.22 -3.21
CA LYS A 16 -0.32 -11.48 -1.79
C LYS A 16 -0.75 -10.25 -0.99
N LYS A 17 -1.80 -10.42 -0.20
CA LYS A 17 -2.19 -9.45 0.82
C LYS A 17 -1.04 -9.33 1.83
N MET A 18 -0.19 -8.33 1.64
CA MET A 18 0.82 -8.03 2.63
C MET A 18 0.14 -7.44 3.86
N PHE A 19 0.27 -8.09 5.00
CA PHE A 19 -0.30 -7.64 6.29
C PHE A 19 -1.83 -7.48 6.32
N GLY A 20 -2.56 -8.24 5.52
CA GLY A 20 -4.03 -8.18 5.50
C GLY A 20 -4.64 -7.03 4.70
N TYR A 21 -3.83 -6.21 4.03
CA TYR A 21 -4.30 -5.10 3.20
C TYR A 21 -4.58 -5.53 1.76
N GLY A 22 -5.53 -4.83 1.13
CA GLY A 22 -5.89 -5.08 -0.25
C GLY A 22 -4.78 -4.70 -1.25
N LYS A 23 -4.95 -5.13 -2.49
CA LYS A 23 -4.02 -4.88 -3.60
C LYS A 23 -3.79 -3.38 -3.85
N MET A 24 -4.83 -2.57 -3.71
CA MET A 24 -4.75 -1.12 -3.88
C MET A 24 -3.84 -0.49 -2.82
N SER A 25 -4.04 -0.83 -1.56
CA SER A 25 -3.21 -0.33 -0.45
C SER A 25 -1.75 -0.72 -0.60
N GLY A 26 -1.48 -1.98 -0.94
CA GLY A 26 -0.12 -2.46 -1.18
C GLY A 26 0.57 -1.72 -2.34
N THR A 27 -0.15 -1.48 -3.43
CA THR A 27 0.35 -0.71 -4.58
C THR A 27 0.60 0.74 -4.20
N ALA A 28 -0.28 1.35 -3.41
CA ALA A 28 -0.14 2.72 -2.94
C ALA A 28 1.10 2.90 -2.05
N VAL A 29 1.29 2.01 -1.09
CA VAL A 29 2.48 2.01 -0.22
C VAL A 29 3.76 1.89 -1.05
N ALA A 30 3.79 1.00 -2.03
CA ALA A 30 4.93 0.84 -2.92
C ALA A 30 5.17 2.10 -3.79
N ALA A 31 4.11 2.74 -4.30
CA ALA A 31 4.22 3.97 -5.07
C ALA A 31 4.77 5.13 -4.23
N ILE A 32 4.26 5.33 -3.03
CA ILE A 32 4.77 6.36 -2.11
C ILE A 32 6.24 6.10 -1.75
N SER A 33 6.63 4.85 -1.53
CA SER A 33 8.05 4.51 -1.25
C SER A 33 8.97 4.87 -2.41
N ALA A 34 8.54 4.66 -3.66
CA ALA A 34 9.30 5.05 -4.85
C ALA A 34 9.47 6.57 -4.95
N LEU A 35 8.41 7.32 -4.66
CA LEU A 35 8.47 8.79 -4.62
C LEU A 35 9.35 9.30 -3.48
N ALA A 36 9.33 8.63 -2.32
CA ALA A 36 10.19 8.98 -1.19
C ALA A 36 11.68 8.71 -1.48
N GLU A 37 12.01 7.59 -2.12
CA GLU A 37 13.40 7.29 -2.55
C GLU A 37 13.96 8.36 -3.49
N ASN A 38 13.11 8.90 -4.34
CA ASN A 38 13.49 9.90 -5.34
C ASN A 38 13.07 11.32 -4.91
N HIS A 39 12.83 11.52 -3.61
CA HIS A 39 12.41 12.82 -3.08
C HIS A 39 13.54 13.84 -3.19
N GLY A 40 13.28 14.96 -3.88
CA GLY A 40 14.23 16.03 -4.08
C GLY A 40 13.63 17.17 -4.90
N GLU A 41 14.33 18.30 -4.97
CA GLU A 41 13.88 19.46 -5.73
C GLU A 41 13.69 19.13 -7.21
N GLY A 42 12.48 19.36 -7.71
CA GLY A 42 12.16 19.19 -9.13
C GLY A 42 12.07 17.75 -9.62
N VAL A 43 12.23 16.75 -8.75
CA VAL A 43 12.13 15.34 -9.13
C VAL A 43 10.68 14.88 -9.16
N GLN A 44 10.28 14.33 -10.30
CA GLN A 44 8.96 13.75 -10.51
C GLN A 44 9.10 12.39 -11.18
N LEU A 45 8.22 11.44 -10.83
CA LEU A 45 8.17 10.13 -11.45
C LEU A 45 6.82 9.93 -12.14
N SER A 46 6.85 9.42 -13.36
CA SER A 46 5.64 8.98 -14.04
C SER A 46 5.11 7.67 -13.45
N SER A 47 3.85 7.37 -13.69
CA SER A 47 3.26 6.08 -13.28
C SER A 47 4.02 4.89 -13.90
N GLN A 48 4.56 5.05 -15.11
CA GLN A 48 5.38 4.04 -15.75
C GLN A 48 6.69 3.82 -15.01
N GLN A 49 7.43 4.89 -14.67
CA GLN A 49 8.68 4.78 -13.92
C GLN A 49 8.47 4.11 -12.56
N ILE A 50 7.41 4.48 -11.84
CA ILE A 50 7.06 3.85 -10.56
C ILE A 50 6.74 2.36 -10.76
N SER A 51 5.95 2.01 -11.78
CA SER A 51 5.58 0.63 -12.07
C SER A 51 6.80 -0.24 -12.39
N GLU A 52 7.76 0.30 -13.14
CA GLU A 52 9.01 -0.38 -13.47
C GLU A 52 9.90 -0.56 -12.23
N GLN A 53 10.08 0.48 -11.43
CA GLN A 53 10.88 0.41 -10.20
C GLN A 53 10.35 -0.60 -9.18
N ARG A 54 9.04 -0.77 -9.12
CA ARG A 54 8.37 -1.65 -8.14
C ARG A 54 7.83 -2.93 -8.73
N ASN A 55 8.03 -3.16 -10.04
CA ASN A 55 7.51 -4.33 -10.77
C ASN A 55 6.00 -4.51 -10.56
N LEU A 56 5.26 -3.44 -10.79
CA LEU A 56 3.80 -3.36 -10.62
C LEU A 56 3.09 -3.10 -11.94
N SER A 57 1.78 -3.36 -11.99
CA SER A 57 0.96 -2.97 -13.13
C SER A 57 0.87 -1.44 -13.23
N GLN A 58 1.24 -0.88 -14.38
CA GLN A 58 1.15 0.56 -14.63
C GLN A 58 -0.28 1.09 -14.48
N ALA A 59 -1.27 0.34 -14.96
CA ALA A 59 -2.68 0.72 -14.83
C ALA A 59 -3.10 0.83 -13.35
N LEU A 60 -2.64 -0.09 -12.53
CA LEU A 60 -2.94 -0.07 -11.09
C LEU A 60 -2.20 1.08 -10.38
N VAL A 61 -0.94 1.32 -10.73
CA VAL A 61 -0.16 2.45 -10.20
C VAL A 61 -0.84 3.78 -10.57
N ALA A 62 -1.24 3.96 -11.84
CA ALA A 62 -1.96 5.16 -12.26
C ALA A 62 -3.26 5.37 -11.48
N LYS A 63 -4.00 4.31 -11.23
CA LYS A 63 -5.25 4.35 -10.45
C LYS A 63 -5.00 4.76 -8.98
N VAL A 64 -4.02 4.17 -8.32
CA VAL A 64 -3.71 4.55 -6.93
C VAL A 64 -3.16 5.97 -6.83
N LEU A 65 -2.35 6.42 -7.79
CA LEU A 65 -1.84 7.79 -7.82
C LEU A 65 -2.96 8.82 -7.97
N THR A 66 -3.99 8.53 -8.75
CA THR A 66 -5.18 9.38 -8.87
C THR A 66 -5.88 9.53 -7.51
N VAL A 67 -6.08 8.44 -6.79
CA VAL A 67 -6.69 8.46 -5.46
C VAL A 67 -5.81 9.19 -4.45
N LEU A 68 -4.50 8.95 -4.48
CA LEU A 68 -3.53 9.62 -3.60
C LEU A 68 -3.45 11.13 -3.88
N SER A 69 -3.60 11.54 -5.14
CA SER A 69 -3.67 12.95 -5.51
C SER A 69 -4.92 13.63 -4.93
N GLN A 70 -6.08 12.98 -5.03
CA GLN A 70 -7.32 13.46 -4.43
C GLN A 70 -7.24 13.55 -2.90
N ALA A 71 -6.51 12.63 -2.29
CA ALA A 71 -6.29 12.60 -0.84
C ALA A 71 -5.20 13.57 -0.36
N GLY A 72 -4.50 14.25 -1.28
CA GLY A 72 -3.49 15.28 -0.95
C GLY A 72 -2.10 14.73 -0.60
N PHE A 73 -1.77 13.52 -0.98
CA PHE A 73 -0.44 12.93 -0.75
C PHE A 73 0.53 13.21 -1.88
N VAL A 74 0.04 13.25 -3.11
CA VAL A 74 0.86 13.48 -4.29
C VAL A 74 0.26 14.58 -5.17
N LEU A 75 1.12 15.24 -5.93
CA LEU A 75 0.76 16.22 -6.95
C LEU A 75 1.23 15.71 -8.30
N GLY A 76 0.30 15.63 -9.25
CA GLY A 76 0.60 15.28 -10.64
C GLY A 76 0.78 16.51 -11.51
N THR A 77 1.77 16.48 -12.39
CA THR A 77 2.02 17.50 -13.40
C THR A 77 1.95 16.86 -14.78
N ARG A 78 1.22 17.47 -15.70
CA ARG A 78 1.08 17.01 -17.08
C ARG A 78 2.23 17.52 -17.96
N GLY A 79 2.44 16.82 -19.08
CA GLY A 79 3.34 17.23 -20.16
C GLY A 79 4.74 16.63 -20.05
N PRO A 80 5.67 17.05 -20.98
CA PRO A 80 7.06 16.59 -20.96
C PRO A 80 7.75 16.95 -19.64
N GLY A 81 8.43 15.98 -19.04
CA GLY A 81 9.06 16.15 -17.73
C GLY A 81 8.08 16.15 -16.55
N GLY A 82 6.78 15.93 -16.82
CA GLY A 82 5.74 15.78 -15.80
C GLY A 82 5.81 14.43 -15.09
N GLY A 83 4.94 14.25 -14.13
CA GLY A 83 4.86 13.05 -13.31
C GLY A 83 4.24 13.38 -11.95
N TYR A 84 4.59 12.60 -10.96
CA TYR A 84 4.08 12.75 -9.60
C TYR A 84 5.24 13.04 -8.64
N ARG A 85 4.94 13.84 -7.63
CA ARG A 85 5.81 14.11 -6.49
C ARG A 85 5.00 14.12 -5.20
N LEU A 86 5.67 13.90 -4.08
CA LEU A 86 5.03 14.04 -2.77
C LEU A 86 4.73 15.51 -2.46
N VAL A 87 3.56 15.76 -1.87
CA VAL A 87 3.15 17.10 -1.41
C VAL A 87 3.75 17.40 -0.05
N ARG A 88 3.92 16.37 0.78
CA ARG A 88 4.48 16.48 2.13
C ARG A 88 5.86 15.85 2.20
N ASP A 89 6.61 16.22 3.22
CA ASP A 89 7.86 15.53 3.52
C ASP A 89 7.60 14.04 3.79
N PRO A 90 8.39 13.12 3.20
CA PRO A 90 8.21 11.68 3.44
C PRO A 90 8.25 11.27 4.92
N SER A 91 8.96 12.01 5.76
CA SER A 91 9.00 11.75 7.21
C SER A 91 7.67 12.04 7.91
N GLU A 92 6.77 12.78 7.28
CA GLU A 92 5.44 13.11 7.80
C GLU A 92 4.34 12.18 7.29
N ILE A 93 4.69 11.23 6.42
CA ILE A 93 3.75 10.27 5.83
C ILE A 93 4.03 8.89 6.39
N THR A 94 3.05 8.29 7.08
CA THR A 94 3.16 6.93 7.62
C THR A 94 2.49 5.91 6.69
N ILE A 95 2.88 4.64 6.85
CA ILE A 95 2.20 3.54 6.15
C ILE A 95 0.70 3.53 6.51
N HIS A 96 0.38 3.80 7.77
CA HIS A 96 -1.01 3.87 8.23
C HIS A 96 -1.82 4.92 7.46
N ASP A 97 -1.28 6.14 7.29
CA ASP A 97 -1.96 7.22 6.58
C ASP A 97 -2.33 6.81 5.15
N VAL A 98 -1.40 6.17 4.44
CA VAL A 98 -1.61 5.73 3.06
C VAL A 98 -2.63 4.60 2.98
N VAL A 99 -2.51 3.61 3.85
CA VAL A 99 -3.43 2.46 3.88
C VAL A 99 -4.85 2.90 4.20
N GLU A 100 -5.02 3.84 5.10
CA GLU A 100 -6.33 4.34 5.51
C GLU A 100 -7.12 4.99 4.36
N VAL A 101 -6.44 5.60 3.40
CA VAL A 101 -7.07 6.15 2.19
C VAL A 101 -7.83 5.10 1.39
N PHE A 102 -7.34 3.86 1.36
CA PHE A 102 -7.90 2.79 0.54
C PHE A 102 -8.77 1.83 1.32
N GLU A 103 -8.43 1.55 2.56
CA GLU A 103 -9.21 0.63 3.41
C GLU A 103 -10.36 1.37 4.10
N GLY A 104 -10.21 2.66 4.36
CA GLY A 104 -11.18 3.49 5.08
C GLY A 104 -11.36 3.03 6.53
N HIS A 105 -12.18 3.74 7.26
CA HIS A 105 -12.71 3.28 8.54
C HIS A 105 -13.81 2.24 8.26
N LYS A 106 -13.44 1.09 7.74
CA LYS A 106 -14.37 -0.02 7.67
C LYS A 106 -14.49 -0.61 9.08
N ASP A 107 -15.50 -0.15 9.79
CA ASP A 107 -15.97 -0.81 11.02
C ASP A 107 -16.44 -2.24 10.75
N THR A 108 -16.56 -2.61 9.49
CA THR A 108 -16.86 -3.95 9.04
C THR A 108 -15.60 -4.73 8.73
N ILE A 109 -15.14 -5.45 9.72
CA ILE A 109 -14.11 -6.47 9.53
C ILE A 109 -14.66 -7.51 8.55
N SER A 110 -14.02 -7.60 7.38
CA SER A 110 -14.26 -8.76 6.53
C SER A 110 -13.61 -9.97 7.19
N CYS A 111 -14.43 -10.79 7.85
CA CYS A 111 -13.95 -11.98 8.50
C CYS A 111 -13.37 -12.95 7.47
N PRO A 112 -12.11 -13.44 7.65
CA PRO A 112 -11.51 -14.37 6.69
C PRO A 112 -12.21 -15.72 6.62
N PHE A 113 -13.08 -16.03 7.61
CA PHE A 113 -13.81 -17.30 7.69
C PHE A 113 -15.18 -17.26 7.00
N GLY A 114 -15.52 -16.18 6.36
CA GLY A 114 -16.71 -16.08 5.52
C GLY A 114 -17.80 -15.15 6.07
N PRO A 115 -18.88 -14.97 5.28
CA PRO A 115 -19.88 -13.93 5.53
C PRO A 115 -20.84 -14.24 6.69
N GLY A 116 -20.83 -15.44 7.24
CA GLY A 116 -21.66 -15.81 8.39
C GLY A 116 -21.10 -15.38 9.74
N TRP A 117 -19.87 -14.89 9.76
CA TRP A 117 -19.17 -14.48 10.96
C TRP A 117 -18.95 -12.97 10.97
N CYS A 118 -18.81 -12.39 12.15
CA CYS A 118 -18.40 -11.00 12.41
C CYS A 118 -19.16 -9.95 11.57
N GLY A 119 -19.69 -8.97 12.20
CA GLY A 119 -20.38 -7.86 11.56
C GLY A 119 -21.88 -8.08 11.30
N VAL A 120 -22.27 -9.17 10.69
CA VAL A 120 -23.67 -9.54 10.45
C VAL A 120 -24.12 -10.71 11.35
N GLY A 121 -23.17 -11.53 11.77
CA GLY A 121 -23.41 -12.68 12.64
C GLY A 121 -22.63 -12.60 13.95
N GLU A 122 -22.59 -13.73 14.64
CA GLU A 122 -21.81 -13.90 15.86
C GLU A 122 -20.31 -13.69 15.58
N PRO A 123 -19.53 -13.19 16.56
CA PRO A 123 -18.06 -13.16 16.41
C PRO A 123 -17.49 -14.54 16.13
N CYS A 124 -16.52 -14.64 15.22
CA CYS A 124 -15.86 -15.91 14.95
C CYS A 124 -15.02 -16.37 16.16
N PRO A 125 -14.70 -17.66 16.29
CA PRO A 125 -13.89 -18.16 17.41
C PRO A 125 -12.51 -17.52 17.57
N MET A 126 -11.98 -16.90 16.52
CA MET A 126 -10.69 -16.22 16.52
C MET A 126 -10.82 -14.68 16.47
N HIS A 127 -12.02 -14.17 16.69
CA HIS A 127 -12.30 -12.73 16.56
C HIS A 127 -11.34 -11.86 17.38
N ASP A 128 -11.21 -12.17 18.67
CA ASP A 128 -10.39 -11.38 19.59
C ASP A 128 -8.91 -11.40 19.22
N ASP A 129 -8.41 -12.54 18.76
CA ASP A 129 -7.01 -12.68 18.35
C ASP A 129 -6.73 -11.90 17.05
N LEU A 130 -7.64 -11.98 16.09
CA LEU A 130 -7.55 -11.22 14.84
C LEU A 130 -7.64 -9.71 15.09
N GLU A 131 -8.50 -9.29 16.01
CA GLU A 131 -8.66 -7.89 16.37
C GLU A 131 -7.37 -7.33 17.02
N LYS A 132 -6.81 -8.07 17.97
CA LYS A 132 -5.51 -7.72 18.60
C LYS A 132 -4.38 -7.64 17.58
N MET A 133 -4.33 -8.56 16.61
CA MET A 133 -3.35 -8.51 15.52
C MET A 133 -3.53 -7.26 14.67
N ARG A 134 -4.75 -6.89 14.33
CA ARG A 134 -5.07 -5.68 13.58
C ARG A 134 -4.64 -4.42 14.31
N GLU A 135 -5.00 -4.31 15.58
CA GLU A 135 -4.62 -3.17 16.42
C GLU A 135 -3.10 -3.04 16.57
N SER A 136 -2.42 -4.16 16.79
CA SER A 136 -0.95 -4.22 16.88
C SER A 136 -0.29 -3.77 15.55
N ASN A 137 -0.80 -4.22 14.42
CA ASN A 137 -0.28 -3.81 13.11
C ASN A 137 -0.54 -2.33 12.85
N ALA A 138 -1.74 -1.83 13.14
CA ALA A 138 -2.07 -0.41 12.99
C ALA A 138 -1.14 0.47 13.84
N ALA A 139 -0.88 0.09 15.08
CA ALA A 139 0.04 0.81 15.96
C ALA A 139 1.47 0.85 15.41
N LYS A 140 1.96 -0.25 14.84
CA LYS A 140 3.27 -0.32 14.19
C LYS A 140 3.33 0.57 12.94
N PHE A 141 2.32 0.51 12.09
CA PHE A 141 2.27 1.30 10.85
C PHE A 141 2.17 2.79 11.08
N LYS A 142 1.59 3.23 12.19
CA LYS A 142 1.62 4.64 12.61
C LYS A 142 3.02 5.15 12.96
N LYS A 143 3.94 4.24 13.27
CA LYS A 143 5.35 4.55 13.56
C LYS A 143 6.27 4.42 12.35
N CYS A 144 5.82 3.75 11.29
CA CYS A 144 6.60 3.52 10.07
C CYS A 144 6.34 4.66 9.08
N HIS A 145 7.25 5.62 8.98
CA HIS A 145 7.16 6.73 8.04
C HIS A 145 8.08 6.54 6.83
N PHE A 146 7.73 7.16 5.71
CA PHE A 146 8.44 6.99 4.45
C PHE A 146 9.78 7.76 4.38
N GLY A 147 10.09 8.58 5.35
CA GLY A 147 11.38 9.25 5.47
C GLY A 147 12.58 8.31 5.46
N VAL A 148 12.38 7.05 5.89
CA VAL A 148 13.45 6.03 5.86
C VAL A 148 13.90 5.66 4.44
N PHE A 149 13.11 5.95 3.42
CA PHE A 149 13.46 5.68 2.02
C PHE A 149 14.28 6.80 1.37
N VAL A 150 14.31 7.97 1.96
CA VAL A 150 15.06 9.12 1.42
C VAL A 150 16.54 8.78 1.34
N GLY A 151 17.13 8.93 0.14
CA GLY A 151 18.54 8.62 -0.09
C GLY A 151 18.88 7.13 -0.24
N HIS A 152 17.90 6.24 -0.17
CA HIS A 152 18.07 4.81 -0.38
C HIS A 152 17.74 4.38 -1.82
N GLY A 153 17.61 5.34 -2.75
CA GLY A 153 17.37 5.03 -4.15
C GLY A 153 18.44 4.06 -4.65
N ARG A 154 18.01 2.90 -5.11
CA ARG A 154 18.90 1.94 -5.76
C ARG A 154 19.35 2.56 -7.07
N ASN A 155 20.57 3.06 -7.11
CA ASN A 155 21.27 3.32 -8.35
C ASN A 155 21.44 1.96 -9.03
N GLY A 156 20.46 1.61 -9.83
CA GLY A 156 20.48 0.40 -10.65
C GLY A 156 21.29 0.65 -11.88
#